data_6de888b2f75401af8e1d464461ca2695
#
_entry.id   6de888b2f75401af8e1d464461ca2695
#
_cell.length_a   1.000
_cell.length_b   1.000
_cell.length_c   1.000
_cell.angle_alpha   90.00
_cell.angle_beta   90.00
_cell.angle_gamma   90.00
#
_symmetry.space_group_name_H-M   'P 1'
#
loop_
_entity.id
_entity.type
_entity.pdbx_description
1 polymer ?
#
loop_
_entity_poly.entity_id
_entity_poly.type
_entity_poly.pdbx_seq_one_letter_code
_entity_poly.pdbx_strand_id
1 'polypeptide(L)'
;MSETIESTLTENRVFHPPANVADTAAIPSMAHFEALRAAAESDHEGFWAGLAREHLDWTTPFTKTLNDSNPPFYKWFEDGRLNVAQNCVDRHLKSWRKNKAAIIWEGEPGDSRVITYQELYLEVNKLANVMKQDFGLKKGDRVVLYMPMVPEAAVAMLACARIGAIHSVVFGGFSAEALKDRIEDAAAKLVITADG
;
A
#
# COMPACT_ATOMS: atom_id res chain seq x y z
N MET A 1 6.82 -3.05 -48.37
CA MET A 1 5.47 -2.74 -47.86
C MET A 1 5.68 -1.89 -46.61
N SER A 2 5.32 -0.60 -46.67
CA SER A 2 5.44 0.27 -45.48
C SER A 2 4.34 -0.10 -44.52
N GLU A 3 4.68 -0.58 -43.33
CA GLU A 3 3.74 -0.73 -42.24
C GLU A 3 3.23 0.67 -41.88
N THR A 4 1.95 0.89 -42.07
CA THR A 4 1.28 2.13 -41.68
C THR A 4 1.22 2.12 -40.15
N ILE A 5 1.82 3.11 -39.51
CA ILE A 5 1.68 3.32 -38.07
C ILE A 5 0.22 3.68 -37.82
N GLU A 6 -0.58 2.76 -37.32
CA GLU A 6 -1.94 3.03 -36.90
C GLU A 6 -1.93 3.89 -35.63
N SER A 7 -2.73 4.96 -35.65
CA SER A 7 -2.90 5.82 -34.48
C SER A 7 -3.66 5.06 -33.37
N THR A 8 -3.10 5.02 -32.17
CA THR A 8 -3.74 4.43 -30.97
C THR A 8 -4.78 5.34 -30.32
N LEU A 9 -5.06 6.51 -30.91
CA LEU A 9 -6.05 7.48 -30.40
C LEU A 9 -7.50 6.97 -30.44
N THR A 10 -7.77 5.96 -31.27
CA THR A 10 -9.08 5.30 -31.36
C THR A 10 -8.89 3.79 -31.34
N GLU A 11 -8.88 3.19 -30.16
CA GLU A 11 -8.74 1.73 -30.02
C GLU A 11 -10.13 1.09 -29.97
N ASN A 12 -10.46 0.27 -30.95
CA ASN A 12 -11.75 -0.43 -31.06
C ASN A 12 -11.62 -1.94 -30.82
N ARG A 13 -10.41 -2.45 -30.60
CA ARG A 13 -10.19 -3.87 -30.33
C ARG A 13 -10.60 -4.22 -28.91
N VAL A 14 -11.26 -5.35 -28.76
CA VAL A 14 -11.63 -5.91 -27.44
C VAL A 14 -10.73 -7.10 -27.16
N PHE A 15 -10.01 -7.04 -26.07
CA PHE A 15 -9.12 -8.12 -25.62
C PHE A 15 -9.81 -8.89 -24.50
N HIS A 16 -10.26 -10.10 -24.78
CA HIS A 16 -10.85 -10.97 -23.76
C HIS A 16 -9.76 -11.62 -22.91
N PRO A 17 -9.94 -11.70 -21.57
CA PRO A 17 -9.00 -12.43 -20.72
C PRO A 17 -8.97 -13.92 -21.09
N PRO A 18 -7.80 -14.58 -20.96
CA PRO A 18 -7.73 -16.04 -21.12
C PRO A 18 -8.67 -16.74 -20.12
N ALA A 19 -9.30 -17.85 -20.55
CA ALA A 19 -10.29 -18.55 -19.74
C ALA A 19 -9.73 -19.00 -18.37
N ASN A 20 -8.50 -19.51 -18.34
CA ASN A 20 -7.84 -19.93 -17.09
C ASN A 20 -7.61 -18.77 -16.09
N VAL A 21 -7.54 -17.52 -16.58
CA VAL A 21 -7.45 -16.32 -15.71
C VAL A 21 -8.84 -15.93 -15.24
N ALA A 22 -9.83 -15.89 -16.14
CA ALA A 22 -11.21 -15.55 -15.82
C ALA A 22 -11.82 -16.52 -14.79
N ASP A 23 -11.62 -17.83 -14.97
CA ASP A 23 -12.18 -18.89 -14.10
C ASP A 23 -11.66 -18.84 -12.66
N THR A 24 -10.45 -18.26 -12.44
CA THR A 24 -9.82 -18.15 -11.12
C THR A 24 -9.87 -16.74 -10.53
N ALA A 25 -10.39 -15.78 -11.28
CA ALA A 25 -10.49 -14.40 -10.84
C ALA A 25 -11.56 -14.20 -9.74
N ALA A 26 -11.31 -13.33 -8.79
CA ALA A 26 -12.29 -12.94 -7.78
C ALA A 26 -13.55 -12.29 -8.42
N ILE A 27 -13.39 -11.63 -9.55
CA ILE A 27 -14.46 -11.07 -10.38
C ILE A 27 -14.36 -11.73 -11.76
N PRO A 28 -15.04 -12.87 -11.99
CA PRO A 28 -14.83 -13.71 -13.17
C PRO A 28 -15.54 -13.20 -14.44
N SER A 29 -16.45 -12.23 -14.33
CA SER A 29 -17.23 -11.76 -15.47
C SER A 29 -17.67 -10.30 -15.33
N MET A 30 -18.00 -9.67 -16.46
CA MET A 30 -18.61 -8.34 -16.48
C MET A 30 -19.96 -8.31 -15.73
N ALA A 31 -20.76 -9.37 -15.82
CA ALA A 31 -22.01 -9.46 -15.07
C ALA A 31 -21.78 -9.40 -13.55
N HIS A 32 -20.73 -10.06 -13.05
CA HIS A 32 -20.35 -9.98 -11.64
C HIS A 32 -19.88 -8.57 -11.27
N PHE A 33 -19.06 -7.95 -12.11
CA PHE A 33 -18.62 -6.56 -11.89
C PHE A 33 -19.80 -5.58 -11.83
N GLU A 34 -20.74 -5.66 -12.78
CA GLU A 34 -21.91 -4.79 -12.82
C GLU A 34 -22.84 -5.01 -11.61
N ALA A 35 -22.96 -6.25 -11.13
CA ALA A 35 -23.72 -6.54 -9.91
C ALA A 35 -23.09 -5.89 -8.67
N LEU A 36 -21.76 -5.95 -8.53
CA LEU A 36 -21.03 -5.29 -7.45
C LEU A 36 -21.17 -3.75 -7.54
N ARG A 37 -21.08 -3.22 -8.76
CA ARG A 37 -21.25 -1.78 -9.01
C ARG A 37 -22.65 -1.32 -8.63
N ALA A 38 -23.68 -2.04 -9.07
CA ALA A 38 -25.06 -1.74 -8.73
C ALA A 38 -25.33 -1.81 -7.23
N ALA A 39 -24.74 -2.78 -6.52
CA ALA A 39 -24.82 -2.87 -5.07
C ALA A 39 -24.17 -1.65 -4.38
N ALA A 40 -22.99 -1.22 -4.85
CA ALA A 40 -22.31 -0.04 -4.32
C ALA A 40 -23.05 1.26 -4.63
N GLU A 41 -23.75 1.36 -5.75
CA GLU A 41 -24.58 2.51 -6.11
C GLU A 41 -25.89 2.58 -5.30
N SER A 42 -26.50 1.43 -4.99
CA SER A 42 -27.76 1.36 -4.26
C SER A 42 -27.63 1.60 -2.77
N ASP A 43 -26.55 1.15 -2.15
CA ASP A 43 -26.22 1.36 -0.74
C ASP A 43 -24.71 1.58 -0.59
N HIS A 44 -24.27 2.81 -0.86
CA HIS A 44 -22.87 3.17 -0.86
C HIS A 44 -22.19 2.93 0.51
N GLU A 45 -22.80 3.39 1.58
CA GLU A 45 -22.20 3.23 2.92
C GLU A 45 -22.20 1.76 3.38
N GLY A 46 -23.30 1.06 3.21
CA GLY A 46 -23.41 -0.34 3.60
C GLY A 46 -22.45 -1.24 2.82
N PHE A 47 -22.29 -1.00 1.53
CA PHE A 47 -21.34 -1.73 0.68
C PHE A 47 -19.89 -1.59 1.19
N TRP A 48 -19.41 -0.38 1.38
CA TRP A 48 -18.05 -0.13 1.87
C TRP A 48 -17.86 -0.55 3.32
N ALA A 49 -18.89 -0.41 4.16
CA ALA A 49 -18.86 -0.92 5.53
C ALA A 49 -18.72 -2.45 5.58
N GLY A 50 -19.43 -3.15 4.70
CA GLY A 50 -19.33 -4.60 4.56
C GLY A 50 -17.91 -5.05 4.21
N LEU A 51 -17.34 -4.50 3.14
CA LEU A 51 -15.98 -4.79 2.71
C LEU A 51 -14.94 -4.47 3.79
N ALA A 52 -15.09 -3.32 4.47
CA ALA A 52 -14.17 -2.93 5.52
C ALA A 52 -14.21 -3.87 6.74
N ARG A 53 -15.38 -4.41 7.09
CA ARG A 53 -15.50 -5.41 8.17
C ARG A 53 -14.99 -6.78 7.77
N GLU A 54 -15.18 -7.17 6.52
CA GLU A 54 -14.72 -8.46 6.00
C GLU A 54 -13.21 -8.53 5.80
N HIS A 55 -12.63 -7.46 5.25
CA HIS A 55 -11.25 -7.50 4.77
C HIS A 55 -10.22 -6.88 5.71
N LEU A 56 -10.64 -6.10 6.72
CA LEU A 56 -9.72 -5.42 7.63
C LEU A 56 -9.86 -5.90 9.08
N ASP A 57 -8.73 -6.10 9.74
CA ASP A 57 -8.68 -6.37 11.17
C ASP A 57 -8.68 -5.04 11.94
N TRP A 58 -9.76 -4.78 12.64
CA TRP A 58 -9.95 -3.56 13.44
C TRP A 58 -9.53 -3.79 14.89
N THR A 59 -8.70 -2.91 15.42
CA THR A 59 -8.42 -2.87 16.88
C THR A 59 -9.62 -2.31 17.62
N THR A 60 -10.26 -1.29 17.06
CA THR A 60 -11.56 -0.77 17.50
C THR A 60 -12.45 -0.71 16.27
N PRO A 61 -13.53 -1.52 16.20
CA PRO A 61 -14.47 -1.46 15.10
C PRO A 61 -15.09 -0.06 14.96
N PHE A 62 -15.33 0.39 13.73
CA PHE A 62 -16.02 1.62 13.46
C PHE A 62 -17.54 1.48 13.66
N THR A 63 -18.20 2.56 14.03
CA THR A 63 -19.66 2.66 14.06
C THR A 63 -20.21 3.54 12.94
N LYS A 64 -19.42 4.57 12.53
CA LYS A 64 -19.77 5.48 11.44
C LYS A 64 -18.93 5.19 10.21
N THR A 65 -19.58 4.86 9.10
CA THR A 65 -18.90 4.52 7.83
C THR A 65 -18.35 5.76 7.15
N LEU A 66 -19.21 6.75 6.89
CA LEU A 66 -18.86 7.99 6.20
C LEU A 66 -19.33 9.19 7.02
N ASN A 67 -18.47 10.18 7.14
CA ASN A 67 -18.81 11.51 7.61
C ASN A 67 -18.60 12.52 6.48
N ASP A 68 -19.70 12.97 5.91
CA ASP A 68 -19.80 13.92 4.80
C ASP A 68 -20.30 15.33 5.23
N SER A 69 -20.29 15.59 6.54
CA SER A 69 -20.84 16.84 7.11
C SER A 69 -20.02 18.09 6.73
N ASN A 70 -18.80 17.94 6.20
CA ASN A 70 -17.94 19.06 5.82
C ASN A 70 -17.29 18.83 4.43
N PRO A 71 -18.06 18.83 3.31
CA PRO A 71 -17.49 18.66 1.98
C PRO A 71 -16.49 19.78 1.64
N PRO A 72 -15.41 19.51 0.91
CA PRO A 72 -15.01 18.23 0.33
C PRO A 72 -14.17 17.34 1.28
N PHE A 73 -14.09 17.65 2.57
CA PHE A 73 -13.24 16.96 3.54
C PHE A 73 -13.99 15.78 4.17
N TYR A 74 -14.19 14.73 3.37
CA TYR A 74 -14.85 13.50 3.78
C TYR A 74 -13.97 12.69 4.74
N LYS A 75 -14.59 12.04 5.74
CA LYS A 75 -13.90 11.14 6.65
C LYS A 75 -14.56 9.76 6.62
N TRP A 76 -13.77 8.74 6.37
CA TRP A 76 -14.20 7.34 6.38
C TRP A 76 -13.79 6.67 7.67
N PHE A 77 -14.70 5.88 8.26
CA PHE A 77 -14.43 5.06 9.44
C PHE A 77 -13.80 5.86 10.60
N GLU A 78 -14.25 7.06 10.83
CA GLU A 78 -13.61 8.08 11.67
C GLU A 78 -13.35 7.61 13.11
N ASP A 79 -14.24 6.81 13.69
CA ASP A 79 -14.17 6.26 15.04
C ASP A 79 -13.47 4.89 15.11
N GLY A 80 -13.18 4.27 13.95
CA GLY A 80 -12.44 3.02 13.86
C GLY A 80 -10.95 3.20 14.15
N ARG A 81 -10.31 2.12 14.61
CA ARG A 81 -8.86 2.07 14.83
C ARG A 81 -8.29 0.78 14.25
N LEU A 82 -7.25 0.91 13.48
CA LEU A 82 -6.47 -0.20 12.93
C LEU A 82 -5.00 0.22 12.75
N ASN A 83 -4.14 -0.76 12.52
CA ASN A 83 -2.76 -0.52 12.10
C ASN A 83 -2.52 -1.16 10.74
N VAL A 84 -1.97 -0.40 9.81
CA VAL A 84 -1.71 -0.86 8.44
C VAL A 84 -0.70 -2.00 8.43
N ALA A 85 0.40 -1.90 9.18
CA ALA A 85 1.41 -2.96 9.22
C ALA A 85 0.85 -4.26 9.84
N GLN A 86 -0.04 -4.17 10.83
CA GLN A 86 -0.74 -5.33 11.36
C GLN A 86 -1.60 -6.01 10.28
N ASN A 87 -2.34 -5.23 9.52
CA ASN A 87 -3.19 -5.74 8.45
C ASN A 87 -2.39 -6.31 7.27
N CYS A 88 -1.29 -5.66 6.89
CA CYS A 88 -0.47 -6.10 5.76
C CYS A 88 0.46 -7.28 6.11
N VAL A 89 0.89 -7.42 7.35
CA VAL A 89 1.95 -8.36 7.75
C VAL A 89 1.50 -9.31 8.86
N ASP A 90 1.18 -8.78 10.05
CA ASP A 90 1.05 -9.58 11.26
C ASP A 90 -0.09 -10.60 11.20
N ARG A 91 -1.23 -10.22 10.62
CA ARG A 91 -2.39 -11.11 10.47
C ARG A 91 -2.07 -12.41 9.72
N HIS A 92 -1.09 -12.37 8.83
CA HIS A 92 -0.70 -13.52 8.00
C HIS A 92 0.19 -14.51 8.74
N LEU A 93 0.80 -14.12 9.88
CA LEU A 93 1.68 -14.99 10.66
C LEU A 93 0.94 -16.10 11.40
N LYS A 94 -0.36 -15.94 11.62
CA LYS A 94 -1.20 -16.91 12.33
C LYS A 94 -1.58 -18.12 11.47
N SER A 95 -1.18 -18.19 10.21
CA SER A 95 -1.53 -19.23 9.26
C SER A 95 -0.30 -19.71 8.47
N TRP A 96 -0.51 -20.68 7.57
CA TRP A 96 0.51 -21.15 6.62
C TRP A 96 1.14 -20.01 5.81
N ARG A 97 0.44 -18.90 5.67
CA ARG A 97 0.91 -17.70 4.93
C ARG A 97 2.19 -17.12 5.51
N LYS A 98 2.55 -17.39 6.77
CA LYS A 98 3.82 -16.93 7.34
C LYS A 98 5.04 -17.32 6.50
N ASN A 99 4.98 -18.48 5.83
CA ASN A 99 6.04 -19.00 4.97
C ASN A 99 5.85 -18.65 3.48
N LYS A 100 4.75 -17.97 3.13
CA LYS A 100 4.50 -17.51 1.76
C LYS A 100 5.41 -16.30 1.46
N ALA A 101 5.89 -16.20 0.22
CA ALA A 101 6.55 -15.00 -0.26
C ALA A 101 5.63 -13.77 -0.10
N ALA A 102 6.10 -12.79 0.65
CA ALA A 102 5.48 -11.47 0.77
C ALA A 102 6.06 -10.50 -0.26
N ILE A 103 7.36 -10.61 -0.52
CA ILE A 103 8.08 -9.82 -1.52
C ILE A 103 8.93 -10.79 -2.35
N ILE A 104 8.84 -10.66 -3.66
CA ILE A 104 9.75 -11.25 -4.63
C ILE A 104 10.41 -10.06 -5.33
N TRP A 105 11.70 -9.91 -5.12
CA TRP A 105 12.47 -8.80 -5.66
C TRP A 105 13.50 -9.31 -6.66
N GLU A 106 13.64 -8.55 -7.74
CA GLU A 106 14.64 -8.77 -8.77
C GLU A 106 15.37 -7.44 -9.02
N GLY A 107 16.67 -7.44 -8.83
CA GLY A 107 17.52 -6.28 -9.03
C GLY A 107 17.98 -6.14 -10.47
N GLU A 108 18.37 -4.92 -10.85
CA GLU A 108 18.86 -4.61 -12.20
C GLU A 108 20.04 -5.49 -12.65
N PRO A 109 21.02 -5.85 -11.78
CA PRO A 109 22.09 -6.79 -12.14
C PRO A 109 21.66 -8.26 -12.28
N GLY A 110 20.40 -8.60 -12.01
CA GLY A 110 19.87 -9.96 -12.02
C GLY A 110 19.87 -10.65 -10.65
N ASP A 111 20.21 -9.94 -9.58
CA ASP A 111 20.06 -10.45 -8.22
C ASP A 111 18.58 -10.65 -7.88
N SER A 112 18.28 -11.66 -7.09
CA SER A 112 16.92 -11.92 -6.64
C SER A 112 16.85 -12.22 -5.16
N ARG A 113 15.77 -11.76 -4.50
CA ARG A 113 15.46 -12.09 -3.10
C ARG A 113 13.98 -12.45 -2.96
N VAL A 114 13.73 -13.48 -2.18
CA VAL A 114 12.38 -13.84 -1.76
C VAL A 114 12.29 -13.60 -0.25
N ILE A 115 11.39 -12.76 0.18
CA ILE A 115 11.16 -12.43 1.59
C ILE A 115 9.78 -12.96 1.96
N THR A 116 9.72 -13.85 2.95
CA THR A 116 8.47 -14.39 3.48
C THR A 116 7.78 -13.37 4.39
N TYR A 117 6.48 -13.59 4.69
CA TYR A 117 5.78 -12.76 5.68
C TYR A 117 6.45 -12.78 7.05
N GLN A 118 7.03 -13.92 7.44
CA GLN A 118 7.76 -14.04 8.70
C GLN A 118 9.04 -13.18 8.72
N GLU A 119 9.80 -13.19 7.64
CA GLU A 119 11.02 -12.38 7.52
C GLU A 119 10.66 -10.90 7.45
N LEU A 120 9.67 -10.52 6.63
CA LEU A 120 9.18 -9.15 6.55
C LEU A 120 8.73 -8.61 7.92
N TYR A 121 8.02 -9.43 8.71
CA TYR A 121 7.64 -9.07 10.06
C TYR A 121 8.85 -8.78 10.95
N LEU A 122 9.89 -9.60 10.89
CA LEU A 122 11.10 -9.42 11.69
C LEU A 122 11.82 -8.11 11.30
N GLU A 123 12.01 -7.89 10.00
CA GLU A 123 12.69 -6.69 9.52
C GLU A 123 11.90 -5.40 9.83
N VAL A 124 10.59 -5.40 9.64
CA VAL A 124 9.72 -4.27 9.98
C VAL A 124 9.79 -3.95 11.48
N ASN A 125 9.81 -4.96 12.34
CA ASN A 125 9.91 -4.74 13.79
C ASN A 125 11.28 -4.23 14.22
N LYS A 126 12.37 -4.77 13.65
CA LYS A 126 13.73 -4.28 13.92
C LYS A 126 13.84 -2.79 13.60
N LEU A 127 13.47 -2.40 12.37
CA LEU A 127 13.54 -1.00 11.96
C LEU A 127 12.60 -0.10 12.79
N ALA A 128 11.38 -0.55 13.07
CA ALA A 128 10.45 0.18 13.92
C ALA A 128 10.99 0.43 15.34
N ASN A 129 11.71 -0.54 15.91
CA ASN A 129 12.36 -0.39 17.20
C ASN A 129 13.51 0.62 17.15
N VAL A 130 14.39 0.56 16.14
CA VAL A 130 15.46 1.53 15.92
C VAL A 130 14.88 2.93 15.77
N MET A 131 13.86 3.11 14.95
CA MET A 131 13.19 4.40 14.74
C MET A 131 12.65 4.99 16.05
N LYS A 132 12.09 4.15 16.94
CA LYS A 132 11.57 4.60 18.24
C LYS A 132 12.65 4.83 19.29
N GLN A 133 13.60 3.91 19.42
CA GLN A 133 14.56 3.89 20.53
C GLN A 133 15.76 4.79 20.27
N ASP A 134 16.32 4.74 19.06
CA ASP A 134 17.53 5.44 18.73
C ASP A 134 17.25 6.84 18.15
N PHE A 135 16.17 6.97 17.37
CA PHE A 135 15.78 8.26 16.77
C PHE A 135 14.61 8.97 17.47
N GLY A 136 14.01 8.35 18.48
CA GLY A 136 12.95 8.96 19.28
C GLY A 136 11.67 9.30 18.52
N LEU A 137 11.39 8.62 17.39
CA LEU A 137 10.22 8.88 16.57
C LEU A 137 8.93 8.49 17.29
N LYS A 138 7.90 9.31 17.10
CA LYS A 138 6.57 9.14 17.69
C LYS A 138 5.49 9.16 16.61
N LYS A 139 4.29 8.73 17.00
CA LYS A 139 3.11 8.84 16.13
C LYS A 139 2.93 10.29 15.64
N GLY A 140 2.73 10.45 14.34
CA GLY A 140 2.57 11.73 13.68
C GLY A 140 3.88 12.41 13.24
N ASP A 141 5.05 11.87 13.62
CA ASP A 141 6.32 12.34 13.07
C ASP A 141 6.46 11.97 11.60
N ARG A 142 7.19 12.77 10.82
CA ARG A 142 7.39 12.56 9.39
C ARG A 142 8.77 12.00 9.13
N VAL A 143 8.81 11.05 8.20
CA VAL A 143 10.02 10.37 7.72
C VAL A 143 10.05 10.47 6.21
N VAL A 144 11.13 10.96 5.64
CA VAL A 144 11.36 10.94 4.19
C VAL A 144 12.09 9.65 3.84
N LEU A 145 11.59 8.96 2.83
CA LEU A 145 12.20 7.75 2.27
C LEU A 145 12.73 8.09 0.89
N TYR A 146 14.04 8.32 0.79
CA TYR A 146 14.74 8.54 -0.48
C TYR A 146 15.52 7.29 -0.84
N MET A 147 14.79 6.31 -1.40
CA MET A 147 15.27 4.95 -1.59
C MET A 147 15.11 4.52 -3.05
N PRO A 148 16.02 3.68 -3.58
CA PRO A 148 15.80 2.97 -4.83
C PRO A 148 14.71 1.88 -4.64
N MET A 149 14.40 1.15 -5.72
CA MET A 149 13.41 0.07 -5.73
C MET A 149 13.97 -1.22 -5.10
N VAL A 150 14.23 -1.16 -3.80
CA VAL A 150 14.75 -2.28 -2.98
C VAL A 150 13.75 -2.70 -1.92
N PRO A 151 13.77 -3.95 -1.44
CA PRO A 151 12.84 -4.44 -0.41
C PRO A 151 12.85 -3.60 0.87
N GLU A 152 13.98 -3.02 1.21
CA GLU A 152 14.18 -2.16 2.38
C GLU A 152 13.29 -0.91 2.34
N ALA A 153 12.92 -0.42 1.15
CA ALA A 153 11.96 0.67 1.01
C ALA A 153 10.56 0.26 1.52
N ALA A 154 10.09 -0.95 1.17
CA ALA A 154 8.82 -1.49 1.66
C ALA A 154 8.86 -1.73 3.18
N VAL A 155 9.99 -2.25 3.69
CA VAL A 155 10.22 -2.43 5.14
C VAL A 155 10.12 -1.09 5.86
N ALA A 156 10.74 -0.03 5.31
CA ALA A 156 10.71 1.32 5.91
C ALA A 156 9.29 1.91 5.93
N MET A 157 8.52 1.77 4.84
CA MET A 157 7.11 2.20 4.79
C MET A 157 6.28 1.51 5.88
N LEU A 158 6.41 0.18 5.98
CA LEU A 158 5.67 -0.61 6.96
C LEU A 158 6.12 -0.33 8.40
N ALA A 159 7.41 -0.06 8.64
CA ALA A 159 7.92 0.35 9.94
C ALA A 159 7.36 1.70 10.38
N CYS A 160 7.30 2.68 9.48
CA CYS A 160 6.62 3.96 9.73
C CYS A 160 5.14 3.74 10.09
N ALA A 161 4.41 2.98 9.28
CA ALA A 161 3.01 2.67 9.54
C ALA A 161 2.80 1.96 10.88
N ARG A 162 3.71 1.07 11.27
CA ARG A 162 3.66 0.33 12.54
C ARG A 162 3.69 1.24 13.76
N ILE A 163 4.57 2.24 13.74
CA ILE A 163 4.71 3.19 14.85
C ILE A 163 3.77 4.39 14.74
N GLY A 164 3.00 4.49 13.64
CA GLY A 164 2.11 5.60 13.37
C GLY A 164 2.84 6.87 12.88
N ALA A 165 4.07 6.74 12.40
CA ALA A 165 4.77 7.82 11.71
C ALA A 165 4.26 7.96 10.27
N ILE A 166 4.33 9.18 9.75
CA ILE A 166 3.95 9.51 8.39
C ILE A 166 5.19 9.40 7.51
N HIS A 167 5.14 8.61 6.44
CA HIS A 167 6.26 8.53 5.50
C HIS A 167 5.94 9.29 4.21
N SER A 168 6.96 9.98 3.68
CA SER A 168 6.95 10.63 2.37
C SER A 168 8.00 9.94 1.49
N VAL A 169 7.53 9.24 0.46
CA VAL A 169 8.42 8.54 -0.48
C VAL A 169 8.85 9.49 -1.56
N VAL A 170 10.16 9.62 -1.74
CA VAL A 170 10.78 10.45 -2.77
C VAL A 170 11.51 9.53 -3.74
N PHE A 171 11.20 9.66 -5.02
CA PHE A 171 11.87 8.87 -6.05
C PHE A 171 13.37 9.20 -6.12
N GLY A 172 14.21 8.15 -6.15
CA GLY A 172 15.68 8.28 -6.09
C GLY A 172 16.32 9.07 -7.24
N GLY A 173 15.59 9.33 -8.33
CA GLY A 173 16.05 10.14 -9.45
C GLY A 173 15.83 11.66 -9.27
N PHE A 174 15.23 12.11 -8.19
CA PHE A 174 15.06 13.55 -7.95
C PHE A 174 16.37 14.23 -7.52
N SER A 175 16.48 15.53 -7.89
CA SER A 175 17.62 16.37 -7.51
C SER A 175 17.69 16.60 -6.00
N ALA A 176 18.87 16.99 -5.51
CA ALA A 176 19.08 17.35 -4.12
C ALA A 176 18.16 18.49 -3.66
N GLU A 177 17.87 19.47 -4.54
CA GLU A 177 16.92 20.55 -4.24
C GLU A 177 15.51 20.04 -4.05
N ALA A 178 15.02 19.19 -4.96
CA ALA A 178 13.70 18.60 -4.86
C ALA A 178 13.55 17.72 -3.61
N LEU A 179 14.61 17.05 -3.17
CA LEU A 179 14.64 16.30 -1.91
C LEU A 179 14.59 17.25 -0.71
N LYS A 180 15.40 18.32 -0.72
CA LYS A 180 15.43 19.35 0.33
C LYS A 180 14.05 19.96 0.54
N ASP A 181 13.40 20.41 -0.53
CA ASP A 181 12.08 21.03 -0.47
C ASP A 181 11.05 20.11 0.21
N ARG A 182 11.08 18.80 -0.10
CA ARG A 182 10.18 17.81 0.53
C ARG A 182 10.49 17.57 2.00
N ILE A 183 11.77 17.59 2.38
CA ILE A 183 12.18 17.45 3.78
C ILE A 183 11.70 18.67 4.59
N GLU A 184 11.87 19.88 4.05
CA GLU A 184 11.46 21.13 4.69
C GLU A 184 9.92 21.25 4.77
N ASP A 185 9.22 20.99 3.67
CA ASP A 185 7.76 21.06 3.61
C ASP A 185 7.09 20.07 4.58
N ALA A 186 7.58 18.84 4.62
CA ALA A 186 7.09 17.84 5.57
C ALA A 186 7.56 18.10 7.02
N ALA A 187 8.52 18.99 7.24
CA ALA A 187 9.26 19.11 8.51
C ALA A 187 9.70 17.73 9.01
N ALA A 188 10.36 16.96 8.15
CA ALA A 188 10.73 15.57 8.43
C ALA A 188 11.80 15.50 9.52
N LYS A 189 11.65 14.52 10.43
CA LYS A 189 12.59 14.27 11.51
C LYS A 189 13.68 13.27 11.17
N LEU A 190 13.42 12.43 10.19
CA LEU A 190 14.32 11.38 9.74
C LEU A 190 14.27 11.27 8.23
N VAL A 191 15.41 11.03 7.62
CA VAL A 191 15.55 10.64 6.21
C VAL A 191 16.19 9.25 6.18
N ILE A 192 15.58 8.33 5.46
CA ILE A 192 16.13 7.00 5.19
C ILE A 192 16.54 6.97 3.72
N THR A 193 17.78 6.61 3.47
CA THR A 193 18.37 6.52 2.13
C THR A 193 19.26 5.29 2.01
N ALA A 194 19.60 4.90 0.79
CA ALA A 194 20.61 3.88 0.52
C ALA A 194 22.01 4.50 0.53
N ASP A 195 23.00 3.68 0.82
CA ASP A 195 24.41 3.95 0.59
C ASP A 195 24.66 3.80 -0.92
N GLY A 196 24.90 4.84 -1.57
CA GLY A 196 25.14 5.16 -2.95
C GLY A 196 25.47 4.14 -4.01
#